data_81e836d13aa8983a31afa9e8def1ec0e
#
_entry.id   81e836d13aa8983a31afa9e8def1ec0e
#
_cell.length_a   1.000
_cell.length_b   1.000
_cell.length_c   1.000
_cell.angle_alpha   90.00
_cell.angle_beta   90.00
_cell.angle_gamma   90.00
#
_symmetry.space_group_name_H-M   'P 1'
#
loop_
_entity.id
_entity.type
_entity.pdbx_description
1 polymer ?
#
loop_
_entity_poly.entity_id
_entity_poly.type
_entity_poly.pdbx_seq_one_letter_code
_entity_poly.pdbx_strand_id
1 'polypeptide(L)'
;MNPETIRMIDIWMGRLACFFLTGVRRVGDALGKGDGATAPPVRKILFLKLIEQGATVLAYSALERAVAMVGRENVYFCVFEENRPILDILDMVPPENIFPIRHQTFGVFLWDVWHMLAEVRRLRIDATVDMEFFARASAILSFLTGARRRVGLHRFTSEAPYRGDLLTHRVQYNPYLHTAKFYHLLVAALESDP
;
A
#
# COMPACT_ATOMS: atom_id res chain seq x y z
N MET A 1 0.34 -7.16 20.17
CA MET A 1 0.06 -5.74 20.59
C MET A 1 -1.45 -5.52 20.67
N ASN A 2 -1.93 -4.71 21.64
CA ASN A 2 -3.36 -4.38 21.73
C ASN A 2 -3.78 -3.47 20.56
N PRO A 3 -4.94 -3.68 19.90
CA PRO A 3 -5.43 -2.84 18.80
C PRO A 3 -5.48 -1.34 19.12
N GLU A 4 -5.83 -0.98 20.34
CA GLU A 4 -5.83 0.43 20.78
C GLU A 4 -4.44 1.04 20.80
N THR A 5 -3.42 0.29 21.20
CA THR A 5 -2.03 0.74 21.19
C THR A 5 -1.54 0.95 19.76
N ILE A 6 -1.89 0.06 18.83
CA ILE A 6 -1.56 0.20 17.40
C ILE A 6 -2.19 1.48 16.84
N ARG A 7 -3.47 1.72 17.16
CA ARG A 7 -4.20 2.92 16.73
C ARG A 7 -3.59 4.21 17.32
N MET A 8 -3.20 4.20 18.58
CA MET A 8 -2.55 5.35 19.22
C MET A 8 -1.20 5.67 18.57
N ILE A 9 -0.39 4.64 18.29
CA ILE A 9 0.89 4.78 17.58
C ILE A 9 0.66 5.35 16.17
N ASP A 10 -0.32 4.84 15.42
CA ASP A 10 -0.65 5.36 14.09
C ASP A 10 -1.09 6.84 14.14
N ILE A 11 -1.88 7.23 15.15
CA ILE A 11 -2.38 8.61 15.29
C ILE A 11 -1.25 9.58 15.59
N TRP A 12 -0.40 9.30 16.57
CA TRP A 12 0.61 10.25 17.05
C TRP A 12 1.92 10.15 16.26
N MET A 13 2.53 8.97 16.23
CA MET A 13 3.81 8.77 15.54
C MET A 13 3.63 8.78 14.02
N GLY A 14 2.56 8.16 13.51
CA GLY A 14 2.26 8.15 12.09
C GLY A 14 2.03 9.55 11.53
N ARG A 15 1.41 10.46 12.28
CA ARG A 15 1.20 11.85 11.87
C ARG A 15 2.51 12.62 11.71
N LEU A 16 3.41 12.50 12.69
CA LEU A 16 4.74 13.11 12.64
C LEU A 16 5.58 12.51 11.50
N ALA A 17 5.59 11.17 11.38
CA ALA A 17 6.31 10.49 10.31
C ALA A 17 5.82 10.92 8.92
N CYS A 18 4.51 10.99 8.70
CA CYS A 18 3.94 11.49 7.44
C CYS A 18 4.37 12.92 7.12
N PHE A 19 4.46 13.80 8.14
CA PHE A 19 4.91 15.17 7.95
C PHE A 19 6.39 15.21 7.50
N PHE A 20 7.29 14.53 8.22
CA PHE A 20 8.71 14.49 7.87
C PHE A 20 8.95 13.83 6.50
N LEU A 21 8.31 12.70 6.23
CA LEU A 21 8.46 12.02 4.94
C LEU A 21 7.91 12.84 3.77
N THR A 22 6.87 13.65 4.00
CA THR A 22 6.39 14.61 3.00
C THR A 22 7.47 15.65 2.68
N GLY A 23 8.19 16.13 3.70
CA GLY A 23 9.34 17.01 3.51
C GLY A 23 10.44 16.35 2.67
N VAL A 24 10.80 15.11 3.02
CA VAL A 24 11.81 14.32 2.26
C VAL A 24 11.38 14.14 0.80
N ARG A 25 10.12 13.79 0.54
CA ARG A 25 9.59 13.68 -0.81
C ARG A 25 9.73 14.98 -1.57
N ARG A 26 9.26 16.10 -1.01
CA ARG A 26 9.30 17.42 -1.68
C ARG A 26 10.72 17.86 -2.02
N VAL A 27 11.68 17.60 -1.12
CA VAL A 27 13.09 17.85 -1.40
C VAL A 27 13.61 16.95 -2.54
N GLY A 28 13.22 15.67 -2.55
CA GLY A 28 13.54 14.75 -3.63
C GLY A 28 12.98 15.22 -4.99
N ASP A 29 11.73 15.67 -5.01
CA ASP A 29 11.08 16.20 -6.21
C ASP A 29 11.79 17.46 -6.72
N ALA A 30 12.16 18.37 -5.81
CA ALA A 30 12.89 19.60 -6.14
C ALA A 30 14.32 19.32 -6.70
N LEU A 31 14.94 18.20 -6.30
CA LEU A 31 16.24 17.74 -6.80
C LEU A 31 16.15 16.90 -8.10
N GLY A 32 14.99 16.88 -8.76
CA GLY A 32 14.78 16.15 -10.01
C GLY A 32 14.67 14.62 -9.86
N LYS A 33 14.49 14.13 -8.63
CA LYS A 33 14.23 12.72 -8.32
C LYS A 33 12.72 12.42 -8.20
N GLY A 34 11.88 13.36 -8.64
CA GLY A 34 10.44 13.25 -8.53
C GLY A 34 9.86 12.14 -9.42
N ASP A 35 8.69 11.66 -9.02
CA ASP A 35 7.89 10.68 -9.75
C ASP A 35 7.25 11.35 -10.99
N GLY A 36 8.06 11.64 -12.02
CA GLY A 36 7.63 12.42 -13.18
C GLY A 36 6.56 11.70 -14.03
N ALA A 37 5.80 12.50 -14.77
CA ALA A 37 4.70 12.09 -15.65
C ALA A 37 5.07 11.08 -16.76
N THR A 38 6.35 10.84 -17.00
CA THR A 38 6.87 9.88 -18.00
C THR A 38 7.35 8.57 -17.38
N ALA A 39 6.75 8.15 -16.25
CA ALA A 39 7.13 6.88 -15.62
C ALA A 39 6.83 5.70 -16.56
N PRO A 40 7.77 4.73 -16.69
CA PRO A 40 7.59 3.57 -17.55
C PRO A 40 6.35 2.76 -17.13
N PRO A 41 5.82 1.90 -18.02
CA PRO A 41 4.66 1.07 -17.68
C PRO A 41 4.94 0.23 -16.42
N VAL A 42 3.89 0.03 -15.62
CA VAL A 42 3.95 -0.79 -14.40
C VAL A 42 4.28 -2.24 -14.79
N ARG A 43 5.24 -2.83 -14.09
CA ARG A 43 5.67 -4.22 -14.29
C ARG A 43 5.43 -5.10 -13.07
N LYS A 44 5.51 -4.53 -11.86
CA LYS A 44 5.35 -5.26 -10.60
C LYS A 44 4.50 -4.46 -9.63
N ILE A 45 3.48 -5.08 -9.08
CA ILE A 45 2.50 -4.43 -8.19
C ILE A 45 2.56 -5.07 -6.81
N LEU A 46 2.72 -4.26 -5.76
CA LEU A 46 2.56 -4.68 -4.37
C LEU A 46 1.25 -4.14 -3.80
N PHE A 47 0.40 -5.03 -3.34
CA PHE A 47 -0.78 -4.70 -2.57
C PHE A 47 -0.45 -4.58 -1.08
N LEU A 48 -0.96 -3.54 -0.43
CA LEU A 48 -0.86 -3.33 1.02
C LEU A 48 -2.27 -3.44 1.60
N LYS A 49 -2.56 -4.57 2.24
CA LYS A 49 -3.81 -4.82 2.98
C LYS A 49 -3.50 -5.70 4.18
N LEU A 50 -3.27 -5.06 5.33
CA LEU A 50 -2.76 -5.72 6.52
C LEU A 50 -3.85 -6.42 7.32
N ILE A 51 -5.02 -5.79 7.42
CA ILE A 51 -6.14 -6.20 8.27
C ILE A 51 -7.37 -6.53 7.43
N GLU A 52 -8.32 -7.27 8.05
CA GLU A 52 -9.67 -7.57 7.52
C GLU A 52 -9.68 -8.57 6.35
N GLN A 53 -9.74 -9.87 6.71
CA GLN A 53 -9.86 -10.98 5.73
C GLN A 53 -11.05 -10.78 4.77
N GLY A 54 -12.21 -10.34 5.28
CA GLY A 54 -13.38 -10.09 4.45
C GLY A 54 -13.16 -9.02 3.39
N ALA A 55 -12.42 -7.97 3.72
CA ALA A 55 -12.05 -6.93 2.76
C ALA A 55 -11.05 -7.46 1.70
N THR A 56 -10.18 -8.41 2.07
CA THR A 56 -9.27 -9.06 1.13
C THR A 56 -10.03 -9.92 0.10
N VAL A 57 -11.12 -10.59 0.50
CA VAL A 57 -12.01 -11.28 -0.45
C VAL A 57 -12.62 -10.30 -1.46
N LEU A 58 -13.05 -9.12 -1.00
CA LEU A 58 -13.59 -8.09 -1.89
C LEU A 58 -12.56 -7.51 -2.85
N ALA A 59 -11.26 -7.72 -2.61
CA ALA A 59 -10.20 -7.30 -3.50
C ALA A 59 -10.00 -8.25 -4.70
N TYR A 60 -10.73 -9.36 -4.81
CA TYR A 60 -10.55 -10.36 -5.88
C TYR A 60 -10.52 -9.72 -7.28
N SER A 61 -11.50 -8.89 -7.61
CA SER A 61 -11.56 -8.23 -8.93
C SER A 61 -10.41 -7.23 -9.17
N ALA A 62 -9.87 -6.64 -8.10
CA ALA A 62 -8.69 -5.78 -8.19
C ALA A 62 -7.42 -6.61 -8.44
N LEU A 63 -7.28 -7.76 -7.78
CA LEU A 63 -6.19 -8.71 -8.00
C LEU A 63 -6.25 -9.28 -9.42
N GLU A 64 -7.43 -9.69 -9.89
CA GLU A 64 -7.64 -10.17 -11.26
C GLU A 64 -7.20 -9.13 -12.29
N ARG A 65 -7.56 -7.87 -12.11
CA ARG A 65 -7.08 -6.77 -12.98
C ARG A 65 -5.56 -6.62 -12.93
N ALA A 66 -4.97 -6.66 -11.74
CA ALA A 66 -3.52 -6.55 -11.60
C ALA A 66 -2.80 -7.72 -12.30
N VAL A 67 -3.31 -8.94 -12.15
CA VAL A 67 -2.79 -10.12 -12.86
C VAL A 67 -2.89 -9.94 -14.38
N ALA A 68 -4.01 -9.40 -14.87
CA ALA A 68 -4.16 -9.09 -16.30
C ALA A 68 -3.18 -8.02 -16.80
N MET A 69 -2.79 -7.07 -15.93
CA MET A 69 -1.84 -5.99 -16.27
C MET A 69 -0.39 -6.46 -16.31
N VAL A 70 0.05 -7.23 -15.31
CA VAL A 70 1.49 -7.50 -15.10
C VAL A 70 1.86 -8.98 -15.08
N GLY A 71 0.89 -9.88 -15.12
CA GLY A 71 1.09 -11.32 -14.90
C GLY A 71 1.08 -11.69 -13.41
N ARG A 72 0.59 -12.90 -13.10
CA ARG A 72 0.45 -13.40 -11.71
C ARG A 72 1.78 -13.38 -10.95
N GLU A 73 2.87 -13.74 -11.60
CA GLU A 73 4.23 -13.79 -11.05
C GLU A 73 4.78 -12.42 -10.63
N ASN A 74 4.15 -11.33 -11.09
CA ASN A 74 4.54 -9.95 -10.80
C ASN A 74 3.57 -9.24 -9.84
N VAL A 75 2.62 -9.97 -9.26
CA VAL A 75 1.72 -9.49 -8.21
C VAL A 75 2.24 -9.92 -6.86
N TYR A 76 2.36 -8.98 -5.94
CA TYR A 76 2.88 -9.15 -4.58
C TYR A 76 1.85 -8.65 -3.56
N PHE A 77 1.90 -9.19 -2.35
CA PHE A 77 0.93 -8.83 -1.32
C PHE A 77 1.59 -8.76 0.07
N CYS A 78 1.37 -7.67 0.79
CA CYS A 78 1.77 -7.49 2.18
C CYS A 78 0.54 -7.57 3.08
N VAL A 79 0.58 -8.47 4.05
CA VAL A 79 -0.56 -8.83 4.90
C VAL A 79 -0.08 -9.20 6.30
N PHE A 80 -0.90 -9.02 7.35
CA PHE A 80 -0.60 -9.65 8.63
C PHE A 80 -0.72 -11.16 8.54
N GLU A 81 0.16 -11.87 9.26
CA GLU A 81 0.29 -13.34 9.20
C GLU A 81 -1.04 -14.08 9.39
N GLU A 82 -1.87 -13.63 10.32
CA GLU A 82 -3.19 -14.23 10.58
C GLU A 82 -4.18 -14.09 9.42
N ASN A 83 -3.96 -13.14 8.52
CA ASN A 83 -4.83 -12.91 7.36
C ASN A 83 -4.30 -13.59 6.08
N ARG A 84 -3.09 -14.17 6.12
CA ARG A 84 -2.50 -14.87 4.98
C ARG A 84 -3.38 -16.00 4.41
N PRO A 85 -4.06 -16.85 5.22
CA PRO A 85 -4.82 -17.98 4.70
C PRO A 85 -5.87 -17.61 3.64
N ILE A 86 -6.39 -16.38 3.67
CA ILE A 86 -7.35 -15.94 2.65
C ILE A 86 -6.70 -15.78 1.27
N LEU A 87 -5.43 -15.39 1.21
CA LEU A 87 -4.68 -15.27 -0.05
C LEU A 87 -4.38 -16.65 -0.64
N ASP A 88 -4.11 -17.64 0.20
CA ASP A 88 -3.91 -19.03 -0.21
C ASP A 88 -5.21 -19.62 -0.80
N ILE A 89 -6.38 -19.24 -0.27
CA ILE A 89 -7.70 -19.64 -0.80
C ILE A 89 -8.01 -18.95 -2.14
N LEU A 90 -7.70 -17.65 -2.26
CA LEU A 90 -7.95 -16.89 -3.48
C LEU A 90 -7.04 -17.30 -4.64
N ASP A 91 -5.86 -17.83 -4.36
CA ASP A 91 -4.84 -18.31 -5.32
C ASP A 91 -4.49 -17.32 -6.44
N MET A 92 -4.60 -16.02 -6.16
CA MET A 92 -4.31 -14.95 -7.13
C MET A 92 -2.88 -14.45 -7.07
N VAL A 93 -2.19 -14.71 -5.95
CA VAL A 93 -0.80 -14.29 -5.70
C VAL A 93 0.03 -15.53 -5.40
N PRO A 94 1.21 -15.69 -6.03
CA PRO A 94 2.11 -16.79 -5.71
C PRO A 94 2.50 -16.77 -4.23
N PRO A 95 2.58 -17.92 -3.53
CA PRO A 95 2.91 -17.97 -2.10
C PRO A 95 4.25 -17.28 -1.75
N GLU A 96 5.24 -17.33 -2.66
CA GLU A 96 6.54 -16.67 -2.53
C GLU A 96 6.48 -15.16 -2.68
N ASN A 97 5.41 -14.61 -3.23
CA ASN A 97 5.17 -13.17 -3.40
C ASN A 97 4.34 -12.56 -2.25
N ILE A 98 3.99 -13.37 -1.24
CA ILE A 98 3.26 -12.91 -0.07
C ILE A 98 4.25 -12.57 1.03
N PHE A 99 4.17 -11.34 1.55
CA PHE A 99 4.96 -10.83 2.68
C PHE A 99 4.10 -10.84 3.95
N PRO A 100 4.13 -11.91 4.76
CA PRO A 100 3.43 -11.95 6.03
C PRO A 100 4.18 -11.11 7.07
N ILE A 101 3.48 -10.23 7.75
CA ILE A 101 4.01 -9.39 8.83
C ILE A 101 3.45 -9.90 10.15
N ARG A 102 4.34 -10.30 11.06
CA ARG A 102 3.98 -10.68 12.43
C ARG A 102 3.93 -9.43 13.30
N HIS A 103 2.98 -9.39 14.22
CA HIS A 103 2.80 -8.23 15.09
C HIS A 103 2.67 -8.59 16.59
N GLN A 104 3.15 -9.79 16.98
CA GLN A 104 3.13 -10.25 18.37
C GLN A 104 3.94 -9.31 19.27
N THR A 105 5.12 -8.90 18.82
CA THR A 105 5.97 -7.93 19.52
C THR A 105 6.43 -6.83 18.56
N PHE A 106 6.73 -5.66 19.11
CA PHE A 106 7.19 -4.52 18.31
C PHE A 106 8.50 -4.81 17.55
N GLY A 107 9.43 -5.55 18.19
CA GLY A 107 10.69 -5.92 17.55
C GLY A 107 10.51 -6.86 16.35
N VAL A 108 9.65 -7.88 16.48
CA VAL A 108 9.31 -8.80 15.37
C VAL A 108 8.63 -8.04 14.24
N PHE A 109 7.69 -7.16 14.57
CA PHE A 109 7.01 -6.31 13.58
C PHE A 109 8.02 -5.46 12.77
N LEU A 110 8.93 -4.75 13.44
CA LEU A 110 9.93 -3.93 12.77
C LEU A 110 10.89 -4.77 11.91
N TRP A 111 11.26 -5.95 12.39
CA TRP A 111 12.11 -6.88 11.66
C TRP A 111 11.45 -7.35 10.35
N ASP A 112 10.18 -7.79 10.42
CA ASP A 112 9.45 -8.26 9.24
C ASP A 112 9.21 -7.10 8.25
N VAL A 113 8.87 -5.91 8.73
CA VAL A 113 8.73 -4.71 7.89
C VAL A 113 10.05 -4.36 7.21
N TRP A 114 11.17 -4.39 7.93
CA TRP A 114 12.48 -4.11 7.35
C TRP A 114 12.85 -5.13 6.27
N HIS A 115 12.65 -6.42 6.53
CA HIS A 115 12.87 -7.49 5.57
C HIS A 115 11.99 -7.32 4.32
N MET A 116 10.71 -7.07 4.50
CA MET A 116 9.78 -6.82 3.40
C MET A 116 10.24 -5.62 2.55
N LEU A 117 10.61 -4.49 3.18
CA LEU A 117 11.08 -3.33 2.45
C LEU A 117 12.39 -3.59 1.69
N ALA A 118 13.33 -4.34 2.28
CA ALA A 118 14.57 -4.72 1.63
C ALA A 118 14.30 -5.59 0.39
N GLU A 119 13.41 -6.58 0.52
CA GLU A 119 13.05 -7.49 -0.57
C GLU A 119 12.28 -6.77 -1.68
N VAL A 120 11.30 -5.92 -1.34
CA VAL A 120 10.55 -5.10 -2.30
C VAL A 120 11.48 -4.23 -3.15
N ARG A 121 12.50 -3.63 -2.52
CA ARG A 121 13.51 -2.84 -3.22
C ARG A 121 14.43 -3.69 -4.09
N ARG A 122 14.84 -4.87 -3.60
CA ARG A 122 15.63 -5.84 -4.36
C ARG A 122 14.90 -6.32 -5.61
N LEU A 123 13.62 -6.60 -5.48
CA LEU A 123 12.72 -7.01 -6.56
C LEU A 123 12.38 -5.87 -7.53
N ARG A 124 12.71 -4.61 -7.15
CA ARG A 124 12.39 -3.40 -7.92
C ARG A 124 10.89 -3.30 -8.22
N ILE A 125 10.05 -3.51 -7.20
CA ILE A 125 8.61 -3.30 -7.32
C ILE A 125 8.36 -1.83 -7.60
N ASP A 126 7.66 -1.53 -8.68
CA ASP A 126 7.52 -0.19 -9.21
C ASP A 126 6.16 0.46 -8.92
N ALA A 127 5.19 -0.33 -8.47
CA ALA A 127 3.88 0.17 -8.08
C ALA A 127 3.41 -0.41 -6.74
N THR A 128 2.74 0.42 -5.93
CA THR A 128 2.02 0.00 -4.72
C THR A 128 0.55 0.40 -4.79
N VAL A 129 -0.32 -0.49 -4.33
CA VAL A 129 -1.76 -0.24 -4.15
C VAL A 129 -2.09 -0.37 -2.67
N ASP A 130 -2.32 0.76 -2.02
CA ASP A 130 -2.71 0.83 -0.62
C ASP A 130 -4.22 0.70 -0.49
N MET A 131 -4.69 -0.47 -0.05
CA MET A 131 -6.10 -0.79 0.15
C MET A 131 -6.57 -0.53 1.59
N GLU A 132 -5.71 0.02 2.46
CA GLU A 132 -6.12 0.37 3.82
C GLU A 132 -6.92 1.67 3.85
N PHE A 133 -7.99 1.66 4.65
CA PHE A 133 -8.83 2.85 4.84
C PHE A 133 -8.14 3.84 5.77
N PHE A 134 -7.43 4.80 5.20
CA PHE A 134 -6.79 5.94 5.88
C PHE A 134 -5.77 5.59 6.98
N ALA A 135 -5.21 4.38 7.02
CA ALA A 135 -4.09 4.07 7.89
C ALA A 135 -2.83 4.85 7.45
N ARG A 136 -2.13 5.47 8.39
CA ARG A 136 -0.89 6.19 8.11
C ARG A 136 0.26 5.23 7.87
N ALA A 137 0.27 4.14 8.63
CA ALA A 137 1.28 3.09 8.51
C ALA A 137 1.39 2.56 7.08
N SER A 138 0.27 2.28 6.40
CA SER A 138 0.29 1.77 5.03
C SER A 138 0.78 2.80 4.02
N ALA A 139 0.43 4.09 4.18
CA ALA A 139 0.97 5.16 3.35
C ALA A 139 2.48 5.35 3.55
N ILE A 140 2.96 5.24 4.79
CA ILE A 140 4.39 5.28 5.11
C ILE A 140 5.10 4.08 4.49
N LEU A 141 4.56 2.86 4.63
CA LEU A 141 5.11 1.66 4.00
C LEU A 141 5.17 1.81 2.50
N SER A 142 4.08 2.24 1.86
CA SER A 142 4.02 2.50 0.42
C SER A 142 5.14 3.44 -0.02
N PHE A 143 5.37 4.56 0.68
CA PHE A 143 6.45 5.49 0.39
C PHE A 143 7.83 4.87 0.59
N LEU A 144 8.04 4.14 1.70
CA LEU A 144 9.32 3.51 2.02
C LEU A 144 9.71 2.37 1.09
N THR A 145 8.78 1.78 0.33
CA THR A 145 9.13 0.81 -0.73
C THR A 145 10.01 1.42 -1.80
N GLY A 146 9.89 2.73 -2.05
CA GLY A 146 10.53 3.42 -3.17
C GLY A 146 9.81 3.22 -4.51
N ALA A 147 8.61 2.64 -4.50
CA ALA A 147 7.79 2.48 -5.70
C ALA A 147 7.47 3.84 -6.32
N ARG A 148 7.57 3.94 -7.65
CA ARG A 148 7.33 5.18 -8.39
C ARG A 148 5.85 5.53 -8.46
N ARG A 149 4.96 4.53 -8.59
CA ARG A 149 3.51 4.72 -8.56
C ARG A 149 2.96 4.19 -7.24
N ARG A 150 2.36 5.07 -6.48
CA ARG A 150 1.78 4.78 -5.16
C ARG A 150 0.34 5.23 -5.14
N VAL A 151 -0.57 4.28 -5.30
CA VAL A 151 -2.02 4.53 -5.31
C VAL A 151 -2.61 4.28 -3.94
N GLY A 152 -3.55 5.10 -3.53
CA GLY A 152 -4.30 4.90 -2.31
C GLY A 152 -5.26 6.06 -2.03
N LEU A 153 -6.01 5.92 -0.94
CA LEU A 153 -6.93 6.93 -0.48
C LEU A 153 -6.21 8.20 -0.04
N HIS A 154 -6.71 9.33 -0.50
CA HIS A 154 -6.20 10.64 -0.10
C HIS A 154 -7.26 11.46 0.62
N ARG A 155 -6.80 12.38 1.46
CA ARG A 155 -7.62 13.36 2.13
C ARG A 155 -7.94 14.52 1.19
N PHE A 156 -9.20 14.63 0.79
CA PHE A 156 -9.70 15.79 0.04
C PHE A 156 -10.51 16.75 0.92
N THR A 157 -10.93 16.31 2.12
CA THR A 157 -11.68 17.10 3.08
C THR A 157 -10.99 17.15 4.43
N SER A 158 -11.36 18.09 5.29
CA SER A 158 -10.83 18.20 6.65
C SER A 158 -11.17 17.01 7.55
N GLU A 159 -12.21 16.26 7.21
CA GLU A 159 -12.72 15.14 8.02
C GLU A 159 -11.85 13.88 7.90
N ALA A 160 -11.15 13.71 6.77
CA ALA A 160 -10.28 12.55 6.60
C ALA A 160 -8.95 12.69 7.34
N PRO A 161 -8.37 11.60 7.89
CA PRO A 161 -7.09 11.63 8.58
C PRO A 161 -5.96 12.12 7.68
N TYR A 162 -5.07 12.96 8.23
CA TYR A 162 -3.87 13.39 7.53
C TYR A 162 -2.89 12.23 7.37
N ARG A 163 -2.50 11.93 6.14
CA ARG A 163 -1.58 10.85 5.74
C ARG A 163 -0.33 11.37 5.02
N GLY A 164 -0.06 12.68 5.10
CA GLY A 164 1.03 13.31 4.36
C GLY A 164 0.75 13.35 2.85
N ASP A 165 1.76 13.78 2.10
CA ASP A 165 1.77 13.78 0.65
C ASP A 165 2.69 12.66 0.14
N LEU A 166 2.36 11.40 0.48
CA LEU A 166 3.20 10.23 0.23
C LEU A 166 2.76 9.42 -0.99
N LEU A 167 1.50 9.60 -1.42
CA LEU A 167 0.92 8.93 -2.58
C LEU A 167 1.13 9.77 -3.85
N THR A 168 1.34 9.10 -4.97
CA THR A 168 1.41 9.73 -6.29
C THR A 168 0.03 9.81 -6.92
N HIS A 169 -0.72 8.72 -6.89
CA HIS A 169 -2.09 8.64 -7.42
C HIS A 169 -3.06 8.68 -6.24
N ARG A 170 -3.74 9.81 -6.10
CA ARG A 170 -4.60 10.11 -4.96
C ARG A 170 -6.05 9.88 -5.33
N VAL A 171 -6.64 8.83 -4.78
CA VAL A 171 -8.03 8.47 -5.06
C VAL A 171 -8.93 9.00 -3.96
N GLN A 172 -10.00 9.69 -4.37
CA GLN A 172 -11.01 10.16 -3.43
C GLN A 172 -11.90 9.02 -2.96
N TYR A 173 -12.08 8.91 -1.65
CA TYR A 173 -13.02 7.95 -1.10
C TYR A 173 -14.46 8.34 -1.41
N ASN A 174 -15.21 7.39 -1.96
CA ASN A 174 -16.65 7.53 -2.18
C ASN A 174 -17.39 6.52 -1.30
N PRO A 175 -18.08 6.95 -0.23
CA PRO A 175 -18.79 6.06 0.70
C PRO A 175 -19.97 5.33 0.07
N TYR A 176 -20.45 5.78 -1.09
CA TYR A 176 -21.56 5.15 -1.83
C TYR A 176 -21.07 4.07 -2.81
N LEU A 177 -19.76 3.95 -3.01
CA LEU A 177 -19.19 2.94 -3.89
C LEU A 177 -18.92 1.65 -3.09
N HIS A 178 -19.37 0.51 -3.64
CA HIS A 178 -19.08 -0.79 -3.03
C HIS A 178 -17.57 -1.04 -2.98
N THR A 179 -17.07 -1.58 -1.87
CA THR A 179 -15.63 -1.76 -1.59
C THR A 179 -14.89 -2.51 -2.71
N ALA A 180 -15.49 -3.55 -3.30
CA ALA A 180 -14.86 -4.27 -4.41
C ALA A 180 -14.63 -3.38 -5.63
N LYS A 181 -15.61 -2.53 -5.99
CA LYS A 181 -15.47 -1.56 -7.08
C LYS A 181 -14.41 -0.51 -6.75
N PHE A 182 -14.36 -0.12 -5.48
CA PHE A 182 -13.36 0.82 -5.00
C PHE A 182 -11.92 0.25 -5.13
N TYR A 183 -11.68 -0.99 -4.72
CA TYR A 183 -10.37 -1.64 -4.89
C TYR A 183 -9.99 -1.80 -6.37
N HIS A 184 -10.95 -2.15 -7.21
CA HIS A 184 -10.74 -2.20 -8.65
C HIS A 184 -10.34 -0.83 -9.23
N LEU A 185 -10.96 0.27 -8.74
CA LEU A 185 -10.61 1.63 -9.13
C LEU A 185 -9.18 2.02 -8.70
N LEU A 186 -8.71 1.56 -7.53
CA LEU A 186 -7.31 1.79 -7.11
C LEU A 186 -6.31 1.20 -8.10
N VAL A 187 -6.58 -0.01 -8.60
CA VAL A 187 -5.70 -0.64 -9.62
C VAL A 187 -5.81 0.10 -10.95
N ALA A 188 -7.04 0.50 -11.35
CA ALA A 188 -7.24 1.29 -12.57
C ALA A 188 -6.46 2.61 -12.56
N ALA A 189 -6.33 3.24 -11.40
CA ALA A 189 -5.58 4.49 -11.26
C ALA A 189 -4.09 4.34 -11.57
N LEU A 190 -3.53 3.12 -11.55
CA LEU A 190 -2.15 2.88 -11.98
C LEU A 190 -1.92 3.13 -13.47
N GLU A 191 -2.98 3.11 -14.28
CA GLU A 191 -2.91 3.33 -15.74
C GLU A 191 -3.11 4.81 -16.10
N SER A 192 -3.44 5.65 -15.12
CA SER A 192 -3.64 7.09 -15.30
C SER A 192 -2.35 7.86 -14.99
N ASP A 193 -2.30 9.11 -15.44
CA ASP A 193 -1.29 10.05 -14.96
C ASP A 193 -1.57 10.47 -13.51
N PRO A 194 -0.53 10.78 -12.71
CA PRO A 194 -0.67 11.18 -11.30
C PRO A 194 -1.49 12.43 -11.07
#